data_046994c336ba57515057642321d58533
#
_entry.id   046994c336ba57515057642321d58533
#
_cell.length_a   1.000
_cell.length_b   1.000
_cell.length_c   1.000
_cell.angle_alpha   90.00
_cell.angle_beta   90.00
_cell.angle_gamma   90.00
#
_symmetry.space_group_name_H-M   'P 1'
#
loop_
_entity.id
_entity.type
_entity.pdbx_description
1 polymer ?
#
loop_
_entity_poly.entity_id
_entity_poly.type
_entity_poly.pdbx_seq_one_letter_code
_entity_poly.pdbx_strand_id
1 'polypeptide(L)'
;AASDVYKRQVKKGWFFRDRIGRFFSAYVGCCYLLYAIIQSIAVTNKYGVSVVTVNLVMMLFVAFVWFRDSWKGENKYTFSNLNWKTAWLVPVAFFCLWFPMNLQNAKPDFNPAYLFSGFASLAFCPMTPVFLILLTLCRPTINMVTYRVTAMVGLIIGIYNMGQFANPTGFYLGIYHLPLLLISLYALLSSRQLK
;
A
#
# COMPACT_ATOMS: atom_id res chain seq x y z
N ALA A 1 -6.43 -40.51 19.36
CA ALA A 1 -6.48 -39.40 20.33
C ALA A 1 -5.42 -38.30 20.05
N ALA A 2 -4.13 -38.60 20.04
CA ALA A 2 -3.10 -37.55 19.79
C ALA A 2 -3.20 -36.94 18.38
N SER A 3 -3.52 -37.74 17.35
CA SER A 3 -3.71 -37.28 15.97
C SER A 3 -4.91 -36.34 15.83
N ASP A 4 -5.98 -36.52 16.61
CA ASP A 4 -7.18 -35.66 16.54
C ASP A 4 -6.98 -34.32 17.23
N VAL A 5 -6.21 -34.30 18.33
CA VAL A 5 -5.82 -33.07 19.01
C VAL A 5 -4.89 -32.25 18.10
N TYR A 6 -3.91 -32.86 17.46
CA TYR A 6 -3.02 -32.20 16.49
C TYR A 6 -3.78 -31.64 15.29
N LYS A 7 -4.70 -32.41 14.69
CA LYS A 7 -5.58 -31.95 13.60
C LYS A 7 -6.47 -30.79 14.03
N ARG A 8 -7.01 -30.79 15.27
CA ARG A 8 -7.80 -29.69 15.82
C ARG A 8 -6.96 -28.43 16.05
N GLN A 9 -5.73 -28.57 16.56
CA GLN A 9 -4.83 -27.42 16.77
C GLN A 9 -4.38 -26.80 15.46
N VAL A 10 -4.02 -27.60 14.44
CA VAL A 10 -3.70 -27.14 13.09
C VAL A 10 -4.91 -26.44 12.46
N LYS A 11 -6.11 -26.99 12.59
CA LYS A 11 -7.36 -26.38 12.08
C LYS A 11 -7.69 -25.06 12.78
N LYS A 12 -7.46 -24.97 14.10
CA LYS A 12 -7.70 -23.76 14.90
C LYS A 12 -6.69 -22.66 14.59
N GLY A 13 -5.41 -23.00 14.41
CA GLY A 13 -4.37 -22.05 13.97
C GLY A 13 -4.60 -21.55 12.55
N TRP A 14 -5.10 -22.40 11.65
CA TRP A 14 -5.43 -22.01 10.27
C TRP A 14 -6.65 -21.08 10.20
N PHE A 15 -7.67 -21.35 11.00
CA PHE A 15 -8.87 -20.52 11.10
C PHE A 15 -8.57 -19.13 11.70
N PHE A 16 -7.69 -19.03 12.68
CA PHE A 16 -7.24 -17.76 13.24
C PHE A 16 -6.44 -16.93 12.23
N ARG A 17 -5.56 -17.57 11.47
CA ARG A 17 -4.77 -16.94 10.42
C ARG A 17 -5.62 -16.40 9.26
N ASP A 18 -6.66 -17.12 8.86
CA ASP A 18 -7.60 -16.68 7.83
C ASP A 18 -8.42 -15.46 8.29
N ARG A 19 -8.80 -15.39 9.55
CA ARG A 19 -9.49 -14.23 10.13
C ARG A 19 -8.61 -12.99 10.15
N ILE A 20 -7.36 -13.11 10.58
CA ILE A 20 -6.39 -12.00 10.56
C ILE A 20 -6.17 -11.50 9.14
N GLY A 21 -6.03 -12.41 8.17
CA GLY A 21 -5.87 -12.03 6.77
C GLY A 21 -7.05 -11.22 6.23
N ARG A 22 -8.27 -11.67 6.51
CA ARG A 22 -9.50 -10.93 6.14
C ARG A 22 -9.59 -9.57 6.81
N PHE A 23 -9.28 -9.52 8.11
CA PHE A 23 -9.26 -8.26 8.86
C PHE A 23 -8.23 -7.29 8.29
N PHE A 24 -7.02 -7.77 7.96
CA PHE A 24 -5.99 -6.93 7.34
C PHE A 24 -6.42 -6.42 5.96
N SER A 25 -7.02 -7.26 5.12
CA SER A 25 -7.54 -6.81 3.81
C SER A 25 -8.67 -5.78 3.98
N ALA A 26 -9.55 -5.92 4.98
CA ALA A 26 -10.55 -4.92 5.32
C ALA A 26 -9.91 -3.59 5.78
N TYR A 27 -8.92 -3.68 6.67
CA TYR A 27 -8.16 -2.52 7.15
C TYR A 27 -7.54 -1.74 5.98
N VAL A 28 -6.87 -2.42 5.05
CA VAL A 28 -6.28 -1.78 3.87
C VAL A 28 -7.37 -1.16 2.97
N GLY A 29 -8.51 -1.85 2.80
CA GLY A 29 -9.66 -1.29 2.08
C GLY A 29 -10.17 0.00 2.72
N CYS A 30 -10.26 0.07 4.05
CA CYS A 30 -10.61 1.28 4.80
C CYS A 30 -9.57 2.39 4.60
N CYS A 31 -8.27 2.06 4.59
CA CYS A 31 -7.21 3.03 4.30
C CYS A 31 -7.40 3.66 2.92
N TYR A 32 -7.64 2.86 1.86
CA TYR A 32 -7.87 3.39 0.52
C TYR A 32 -9.17 4.22 0.42
N LEU A 33 -10.20 3.86 1.17
CA LEU A 33 -11.42 4.68 1.26
C LEU A 33 -11.13 6.04 1.90
N LEU A 34 -10.34 6.07 2.98
CA LEU A 34 -9.91 7.31 3.62
C LEU A 34 -9.04 8.15 2.68
N TYR A 35 -8.09 7.55 1.97
CA TYR A 35 -7.26 8.27 0.97
C TYR A 35 -8.12 8.85 -0.14
N ALA A 36 -9.13 8.11 -0.63
CA ALA A 36 -10.05 8.59 -1.64
C ALA A 36 -10.77 9.87 -1.20
N ILE A 37 -11.20 9.95 0.05
CA ILE A 37 -11.91 11.12 0.59
C ILE A 37 -10.92 12.26 0.89
N ILE A 38 -9.88 11.99 1.70
CA ILE A 38 -9.01 13.04 2.25
C ILE A 38 -8.12 13.66 1.17
N GLN A 39 -7.67 12.86 0.18
CA GLN A 39 -6.71 13.35 -0.82
C GLN A 39 -7.36 13.76 -2.15
N SER A 40 -8.64 13.46 -2.34
CA SER A 40 -9.31 13.80 -3.59
C SER A 40 -10.30 14.94 -3.44
N ILE A 41 -10.66 15.34 -2.22
CA ILE A 41 -11.65 16.38 -1.94
C ILE A 41 -10.98 17.51 -1.16
N ALA A 42 -11.04 18.72 -1.68
CA ALA A 42 -10.51 19.91 -1.03
C ALA A 42 -11.55 21.04 -1.04
N VAL A 43 -11.60 21.81 0.03
CA VAL A 43 -12.41 23.04 0.09
C VAL A 43 -11.49 24.22 -0.20
N THR A 44 -11.77 24.96 -1.25
CA THR A 44 -11.00 26.14 -1.66
C THR A 44 -11.82 27.40 -1.50
N ASN A 45 -11.19 28.49 -1.09
CA ASN A 45 -11.87 29.79 -0.92
C ASN A 45 -12.41 30.37 -2.25
N LYS A 46 -11.79 29.99 -3.38
CA LYS A 46 -12.15 30.53 -4.70
C LYS A 46 -13.22 29.73 -5.42
N TYR A 47 -13.20 28.39 -5.30
CA TYR A 47 -14.04 27.50 -6.09
C TYR A 47 -14.97 26.62 -5.23
N GLY A 48 -15.00 26.82 -3.91
CA GLY A 48 -15.76 25.95 -3.00
C GLY A 48 -15.16 24.54 -2.94
N VAL A 49 -16.01 23.51 -3.02
CA VAL A 49 -15.59 22.11 -3.01
C VAL A 49 -14.98 21.75 -4.36
N SER A 50 -13.72 21.35 -4.34
CA SER A 50 -12.99 20.83 -5.50
C SER A 50 -12.74 19.34 -5.34
N VAL A 51 -12.93 18.56 -6.41
CA VAL A 51 -12.75 17.11 -6.41
C VAL A 51 -11.80 16.70 -7.53
N VAL A 52 -10.74 15.97 -7.17
CA VAL A 52 -9.86 15.32 -8.14
C VAL A 52 -10.46 13.96 -8.51
N THR A 53 -11.43 13.99 -9.44
CA THR A 53 -12.30 12.85 -9.76
C THR A 53 -11.53 11.59 -10.15
N VAL A 54 -10.45 11.72 -10.92
CA VAL A 54 -9.64 10.57 -11.36
C VAL A 54 -9.01 9.86 -10.16
N ASN A 55 -8.42 10.61 -9.21
CA ASN A 55 -7.85 10.03 -8.00
C ASN A 55 -8.93 9.36 -7.14
N LEU A 56 -10.07 10.05 -6.95
CA LEU A 56 -11.20 9.52 -6.19
C LEU A 56 -11.64 8.16 -6.74
N VAL A 57 -11.90 8.07 -8.05
CA VAL A 57 -12.38 6.84 -8.70
C VAL A 57 -11.33 5.73 -8.61
N MET A 58 -10.04 6.03 -8.87
CA MET A 58 -8.98 5.03 -8.79
C MET A 58 -8.81 4.48 -7.38
N MET A 59 -8.80 5.34 -6.35
CA MET A 59 -8.63 4.90 -4.97
C MET A 59 -9.87 4.13 -4.47
N LEU A 60 -11.09 4.53 -4.83
CA LEU A 60 -12.31 3.78 -4.54
C LEU A 60 -12.30 2.40 -5.20
N PHE A 61 -11.80 2.30 -6.42
CA PHE A 61 -11.67 1.01 -7.10
C PHE A 61 -10.68 0.09 -6.39
N VAL A 62 -9.55 0.61 -5.93
CA VAL A 62 -8.61 -0.17 -5.10
C VAL A 62 -9.27 -0.60 -3.79
N ALA A 63 -9.96 0.31 -3.09
CA ALA A 63 -10.69 -0.02 -1.86
C ALA A 63 -11.69 -1.16 -2.09
N PHE A 64 -12.47 -1.10 -3.18
CA PHE A 64 -13.42 -2.15 -3.55
C PHE A 64 -12.75 -3.51 -3.74
N VAL A 65 -11.61 -3.57 -4.44
CA VAL A 65 -10.89 -4.83 -4.68
C VAL A 65 -10.37 -5.42 -3.36
N TRP A 66 -9.89 -4.58 -2.43
CA TRP A 66 -9.44 -5.02 -1.11
C TRP A 66 -10.61 -5.50 -0.21
N PHE A 67 -11.76 -4.83 -0.23
CA PHE A 67 -12.96 -5.30 0.48
C PHE A 67 -13.48 -6.63 -0.10
N ARG A 68 -13.49 -6.78 -1.43
CA ARG A 68 -13.81 -8.04 -2.08
C ARG A 68 -12.87 -9.17 -1.63
N ASP A 69 -11.57 -8.89 -1.52
CA ASP A 69 -10.61 -9.86 -1.00
C ASP A 69 -10.86 -10.20 0.47
N SER A 70 -11.14 -9.21 1.30
CA SER A 70 -11.53 -9.42 2.70
C SER A 70 -12.75 -10.36 2.82
N TRP A 71 -13.75 -10.15 1.97
CA TRP A 71 -14.96 -11.01 1.94
C TRP A 71 -14.61 -12.44 1.55
N LYS A 72 -13.85 -12.62 0.46
CA LYS A 72 -13.50 -13.94 -0.07
C LYS A 72 -12.40 -14.64 0.73
N GLY A 73 -11.49 -13.90 1.36
CA GLY A 73 -10.34 -14.43 2.09
C GLY A 73 -9.30 -15.07 1.17
N GLU A 74 -9.11 -14.50 -0.02
CA GLU A 74 -8.18 -15.03 -1.03
C GLU A 74 -6.72 -14.75 -0.69
N ASN A 75 -6.41 -13.65 0.02
CA ASN A 75 -5.06 -13.34 0.48
C ASN A 75 -4.68 -14.15 1.73
N LYS A 76 -3.60 -14.92 1.60
CA LYS A 76 -2.96 -15.60 2.73
C LYS A 76 -1.60 -14.96 3.00
N TYR A 77 -1.50 -14.21 4.10
CA TYR A 77 -0.29 -13.47 4.46
C TYR A 77 0.75 -14.39 5.09
N THR A 78 1.44 -15.14 4.23
CA THR A 78 2.59 -15.98 4.58
C THR A 78 3.82 -15.45 3.84
N PHE A 79 4.90 -15.14 4.55
CA PHE A 79 6.15 -14.62 3.97
C PHE A 79 6.92 -15.71 3.21
N SER A 80 6.27 -16.32 2.20
CA SER A 80 6.84 -17.42 1.41
C SER A 80 7.86 -16.96 0.36
N ASN A 81 7.87 -15.68 0.03
CA ASN A 81 8.80 -15.08 -0.93
C ASN A 81 9.86 -14.19 -0.26
N LEU A 82 10.01 -14.28 1.06
CA LEU A 82 11.10 -13.59 1.76
C LEU A 82 12.39 -14.39 1.59
N ASN A 83 13.25 -13.92 0.70
CA ASN A 83 14.56 -14.51 0.41
C ASN A 83 15.57 -13.37 0.16
N TRP A 84 16.84 -13.70 -0.03
CA TRP A 84 17.89 -12.70 -0.24
C TRP A 84 17.58 -11.73 -1.40
N LYS A 85 16.93 -12.21 -2.46
CA LYS A 85 16.58 -11.39 -3.64
C LYS A 85 15.45 -10.39 -3.38
N THR A 86 14.63 -10.59 -2.36
CA THR A 86 13.49 -9.74 -2.00
C THR A 86 13.69 -9.00 -0.66
N ALA A 87 14.75 -9.35 0.10
CA ALA A 87 15.02 -8.75 1.41
C ALA A 87 15.22 -7.22 1.35
N TRP A 88 15.72 -6.68 0.23
CA TRP A 88 15.87 -5.24 0.02
C TRP A 88 14.56 -4.45 0.05
N LEU A 89 13.43 -5.12 -0.16
CA LEU A 89 12.11 -4.51 -0.07
C LEU A 89 11.76 -4.07 1.37
N VAL A 90 12.31 -4.77 2.38
CA VAL A 90 12.02 -4.47 3.79
C VAL A 90 12.50 -3.08 4.21
N PRO A 91 13.77 -2.68 3.97
CA PRO A 91 14.21 -1.31 4.28
C PRO A 91 13.44 -0.24 3.46
N VAL A 92 13.02 -0.55 2.23
CA VAL A 92 12.18 0.39 1.45
C VAL A 92 10.81 0.56 2.11
N ALA A 93 10.18 -0.53 2.57
CA ALA A 93 8.91 -0.44 3.31
C ALA A 93 9.06 0.38 4.59
N PHE A 94 10.16 0.17 5.34
CA PHE A 94 10.46 0.94 6.54
C PHE A 94 10.63 2.44 6.23
N PHE A 95 11.37 2.78 5.17
CA PHE A 95 11.53 4.16 4.73
C PHE A 95 10.18 4.81 4.37
N CYS A 96 9.31 4.08 3.67
CA CYS A 96 7.97 4.56 3.32
C CYS A 96 7.09 4.76 4.56
N LEU A 97 7.18 3.88 5.57
CA LEU A 97 6.46 4.03 6.83
C LEU A 97 6.97 5.21 7.65
N TRP A 98 8.27 5.40 7.71
CA TRP A 98 8.88 6.52 8.42
C TRP A 98 8.58 7.85 7.73
N PHE A 99 8.70 7.89 6.40
CA PHE A 99 8.47 9.06 5.57
C PHE A 99 9.09 10.34 6.14
N PRO A 100 10.44 10.44 6.20
CA PRO A 100 11.16 11.48 6.94
C PRO A 100 11.11 12.82 6.21
N MET A 101 9.95 13.46 6.20
CA MET A 101 9.68 14.73 5.52
C MET A 101 8.88 15.68 6.42
N ASN A 102 9.33 16.93 6.49
CA ASN A 102 8.59 18.00 7.12
C ASN A 102 7.46 18.49 6.18
N LEU A 103 6.20 18.40 6.66
CA LEU A 103 5.02 18.76 5.89
C LEU A 103 4.92 20.25 5.53
N GLN A 104 5.48 21.13 6.37
CA GLN A 104 5.33 22.58 6.18
C GLN A 104 6.16 23.11 5.01
N ASN A 105 7.33 22.51 4.78
CA ASN A 105 8.27 22.98 3.75
C ASN A 105 8.62 21.93 2.70
N ALA A 106 8.05 20.71 2.81
CA ALA A 106 8.30 19.56 1.94
C ALA A 106 9.80 19.17 1.82
N LYS A 107 10.61 19.50 2.83
CA LYS A 107 12.03 19.17 2.87
C LYS A 107 12.30 17.91 3.69
N PRO A 108 13.42 17.20 3.42
CA PRO A 108 13.86 16.08 4.24
C PRO A 108 14.03 16.49 5.70
N ASP A 109 13.46 15.71 6.60
CA ASP A 109 13.56 15.86 8.06
C ASP A 109 13.57 14.48 8.68
N PHE A 110 14.71 14.02 9.16
CA PHE A 110 14.94 12.67 9.67
C PHE A 110 14.56 12.52 11.15
N ASN A 111 13.50 13.21 11.59
CA ASN A 111 13.02 13.09 12.96
C ASN A 111 12.41 11.68 13.19
N PRO A 112 12.93 10.87 14.16
CA PRO A 112 12.40 9.54 14.46
C PRO A 112 10.94 9.55 14.92
N ALA A 113 10.47 10.67 15.47
CA ALA A 113 9.08 10.82 15.92
C ALA A 113 8.07 10.60 14.79
N TYR A 114 8.45 10.82 13.53
CA TYR A 114 7.57 10.60 12.37
C TYR A 114 7.15 9.15 12.16
N LEU A 115 7.85 8.17 12.75
CA LEU A 115 7.39 6.77 12.79
C LEU A 115 6.07 6.61 13.54
N PHE A 116 5.81 7.46 14.52
CA PHE A 116 4.63 7.36 15.42
C PHE A 116 3.62 8.48 15.18
N SER A 117 4.07 9.67 14.81
CA SER A 117 3.26 10.87 14.64
C SER A 117 3.23 11.39 13.20
N GLY A 118 3.87 10.69 12.27
CA GLY A 118 3.90 11.06 10.86
C GLY A 118 2.57 10.83 10.14
N PHE A 119 2.33 11.59 9.08
CA PHE A 119 1.13 11.47 8.25
C PHE A 119 1.20 10.29 7.25
N ALA A 120 2.29 9.56 7.20
CA ALA A 120 2.51 8.47 6.23
C ALA A 120 1.34 7.49 6.17
N SER A 121 0.80 7.10 7.34
CA SER A 121 -0.34 6.18 7.46
C SER A 121 -1.65 6.73 6.86
N LEU A 122 -1.77 8.06 6.72
CA LEU A 122 -2.94 8.74 6.16
C LEU A 122 -2.76 9.14 4.69
N ALA A 123 -1.64 8.73 4.06
CA ALA A 123 -1.32 9.12 2.71
C ALA A 123 -1.14 7.90 1.79
N PHE A 124 -1.76 8.00 0.59
CA PHE A 124 -1.69 6.97 -0.45
C PHE A 124 -0.25 6.67 -0.89
N CYS A 125 0.53 7.73 -1.12
CA CYS A 125 1.85 7.60 -1.75
C CYS A 125 2.88 6.84 -0.92
N PRO A 126 3.00 7.03 0.41
CA PRO A 126 3.90 6.22 1.22
C PRO A 126 3.33 4.83 1.57
N MET A 127 2.02 4.69 1.76
CA MET A 127 1.44 3.42 2.21
C MET A 127 1.23 2.40 1.10
N THR A 128 0.95 2.83 -0.12
CA THR A 128 0.78 1.90 -1.26
C THR A 128 2.04 1.06 -1.54
N PRO A 129 3.27 1.61 -1.55
CA PRO A 129 4.48 0.78 -1.61
C PRO A 129 4.59 -0.25 -0.48
N VAL A 130 4.22 0.12 0.75
CA VAL A 130 4.24 -0.80 1.91
C VAL A 130 3.30 -1.99 1.68
N PHE A 131 2.07 -1.73 1.25
CA PHE A 131 1.10 -2.80 0.95
C PHE A 131 1.56 -3.68 -0.23
N LEU A 132 2.12 -3.08 -1.28
CA LEU A 132 2.66 -3.83 -2.43
C LEU A 132 3.87 -4.67 -2.05
N ILE A 133 4.76 -4.16 -1.20
CA ILE A 133 5.91 -4.90 -0.67
C ILE A 133 5.41 -6.09 0.15
N LEU A 134 4.47 -5.88 1.07
CA LEU A 134 3.89 -6.95 1.87
C LEU A 134 3.29 -8.05 0.99
N LEU A 135 2.47 -7.67 0.00
CA LEU A 135 1.91 -8.62 -0.95
C LEU A 135 3.01 -9.35 -1.74
N THR A 136 4.06 -8.65 -2.17
CA THR A 136 5.20 -9.24 -2.89
C THR A 136 5.91 -10.30 -2.05
N LEU A 137 6.14 -10.02 -0.77
CA LEU A 137 6.78 -10.96 0.17
C LEU A 137 5.89 -12.17 0.51
N CYS A 138 4.57 -12.02 0.40
CA CYS A 138 3.59 -13.09 0.64
C CYS A 138 3.23 -13.90 -0.61
N ARG A 139 3.83 -13.65 -1.76
CA ARG A 139 3.61 -14.46 -2.98
C ARG A 139 4.12 -15.89 -2.80
N PRO A 140 3.50 -16.89 -3.42
CA PRO A 140 2.36 -16.87 -4.37
C PRO A 140 0.97 -16.90 -3.70
N THR A 141 0.87 -16.84 -2.39
CA THR A 141 -0.36 -17.09 -1.61
C THR A 141 -1.33 -15.89 -1.55
N ILE A 142 -1.19 -14.94 -2.45
CA ILE A 142 -2.01 -13.73 -2.51
C ILE A 142 -2.94 -13.71 -3.73
N ASN A 143 -3.99 -12.90 -3.63
CA ASN A 143 -4.87 -12.59 -4.75
C ASN A 143 -4.15 -11.70 -5.78
N MET A 144 -3.90 -12.26 -6.96
CA MET A 144 -3.20 -11.56 -8.03
C MET A 144 -4.01 -10.39 -8.62
N VAL A 145 -5.34 -10.40 -8.50
CA VAL A 145 -6.19 -9.27 -8.96
C VAL A 145 -5.96 -8.07 -8.05
N THR A 146 -6.06 -8.26 -6.72
CA THR A 146 -5.79 -7.23 -5.71
C THR A 146 -4.38 -6.66 -5.88
N TYR A 147 -3.38 -7.55 -6.07
CA TYR A 147 -1.99 -7.15 -6.27
C TYR A 147 -1.79 -6.28 -7.52
N ARG A 148 -2.30 -6.74 -8.68
CA ARG A 148 -2.13 -6.03 -9.96
C ARG A 148 -2.89 -4.72 -10.01
N VAL A 149 -4.12 -4.68 -9.50
CA VAL A 149 -4.93 -3.46 -9.47
C VAL A 149 -4.26 -2.40 -8.59
N THR A 150 -3.84 -2.78 -7.38
CA THR A 150 -3.12 -1.87 -6.48
C THR A 150 -1.84 -1.35 -7.12
N ALA A 151 -1.05 -2.22 -7.76
CA ALA A 151 0.18 -1.84 -8.44
C ALA A 151 -0.07 -0.95 -9.66
N MET A 152 -1.13 -1.19 -10.43
CA MET A 152 -1.47 -0.38 -11.61
C MET A 152 -1.89 1.03 -11.22
N VAL A 153 -2.75 1.17 -10.22
CA VAL A 153 -3.15 2.48 -9.69
C VAL A 153 -1.96 3.21 -9.06
N GLY A 154 -1.13 2.49 -8.30
CA GLY A 154 0.11 3.04 -7.75
C GLY A 154 1.07 3.55 -8.83
N LEU A 155 1.20 2.83 -9.95
CA LEU A 155 2.04 3.24 -11.08
C LEU A 155 1.49 4.51 -11.76
N ILE A 156 0.18 4.56 -12.04
CA ILE A 156 -0.46 5.72 -12.69
C ILE A 156 -0.27 6.97 -11.82
N ILE A 157 -0.59 6.89 -10.52
CA ILE A 157 -0.42 8.01 -9.59
C ILE A 157 1.06 8.34 -9.40
N GLY A 158 1.95 7.34 -9.37
CA GLY A 158 3.38 7.52 -9.30
C GLY A 158 3.93 8.31 -10.49
N ILE A 159 3.53 7.97 -11.72
CA ILE A 159 3.92 8.70 -12.94
C ILE A 159 3.42 10.15 -12.87
N TYR A 160 2.16 10.35 -12.50
CA TYR A 160 1.60 11.70 -12.36
C TYR A 160 2.39 12.57 -11.38
N ASN A 161 2.81 12.00 -10.26
CA ASN A 161 3.59 12.72 -9.25
C ASN A 161 5.04 13.03 -9.68
N MET A 162 5.55 12.44 -10.75
CA MET A 162 6.86 12.82 -11.30
C MET A 162 6.87 14.27 -11.86
N GLY A 163 5.70 14.83 -12.16
CA GLY A 163 5.57 16.25 -12.49
C GLY A 163 6.09 17.19 -11.40
N GLN A 164 6.20 16.74 -10.15
CA GLN A 164 6.77 17.52 -9.04
C GLN A 164 8.26 17.89 -9.28
N PHE A 165 9.00 17.11 -10.05
CA PHE A 165 10.39 17.45 -10.41
C PHE A 165 10.52 18.71 -11.27
N ALA A 166 9.48 19.08 -12.00
CA ALA A 166 9.43 20.30 -12.78
C ALA A 166 9.21 21.55 -11.91
N ASN A 167 8.78 21.39 -10.66
CA ASN A 167 8.56 22.47 -9.72
C ASN A 167 9.75 22.59 -8.74
N PRO A 168 10.48 23.71 -8.70
CA PRO A 168 11.62 23.88 -7.79
C PRO A 168 11.27 23.68 -6.31
N THR A 169 10.06 24.05 -5.90
CA THR A 169 9.58 23.88 -4.52
C THR A 169 9.10 22.44 -4.24
N GLY A 170 8.77 21.67 -5.28
CA GLY A 170 8.28 20.31 -5.22
C GLY A 170 9.36 19.21 -5.41
N PHE A 171 10.61 19.58 -5.64
CA PHE A 171 11.68 18.63 -6.00
C PHE A 171 11.83 17.48 -5.00
N TYR A 172 11.91 17.79 -3.71
CA TYR A 172 11.99 16.74 -2.67
C TYR A 172 10.72 15.88 -2.63
N LEU A 173 9.56 16.48 -2.86
CA LEU A 173 8.30 15.73 -2.92
C LEU A 173 8.34 14.72 -4.07
N GLY A 174 8.92 15.08 -5.22
CA GLY A 174 9.19 14.15 -6.32
C GLY A 174 10.02 12.96 -5.88
N ILE A 175 11.10 13.18 -5.12
CA ILE A 175 11.95 12.10 -4.57
C ILE A 175 11.15 11.16 -3.67
N TYR A 176 10.29 11.68 -2.80
CA TYR A 176 9.46 10.88 -1.90
C TYR A 176 8.36 10.07 -2.62
N HIS A 177 8.04 10.41 -3.88
CA HIS A 177 7.14 9.62 -4.72
C HIS A 177 7.85 8.52 -5.53
N LEU A 178 9.19 8.53 -5.61
CA LEU A 178 9.94 7.48 -6.31
C LEU A 178 9.67 6.07 -5.79
N PRO A 179 9.57 5.80 -4.47
CA PRO A 179 9.22 4.48 -3.98
C PRO A 179 7.87 3.99 -4.51
N LEU A 180 6.84 4.86 -4.59
CA LEU A 180 5.56 4.51 -5.16
C LEU A 180 5.69 4.06 -6.62
N LEU A 181 6.39 4.83 -7.43
CA LEU A 181 6.61 4.54 -8.84
C LEU A 181 7.38 3.22 -9.04
N LEU A 182 8.54 3.10 -8.37
CA LEU A 182 9.45 1.96 -8.56
C LEU A 182 8.88 0.66 -8.02
N ILE A 183 8.26 0.67 -6.85
CA ILE A 183 7.66 -0.53 -6.25
C ILE A 183 6.42 -0.96 -7.04
N SER A 184 5.60 -0.02 -7.51
CA SER A 184 4.45 -0.34 -8.35
C SER A 184 4.87 -0.95 -9.69
N LEU A 185 5.90 -0.42 -10.33
CA LEU A 185 6.48 -0.99 -11.54
C LEU A 185 7.06 -2.39 -11.29
N TYR A 186 7.86 -2.55 -10.22
CA TYR A 186 8.42 -3.84 -9.82
C TYR A 186 7.31 -4.88 -9.57
N ALA A 187 6.25 -4.50 -8.87
CA ALA A 187 5.10 -5.36 -8.60
C ALA A 187 4.42 -5.83 -9.89
N LEU A 188 4.19 -4.94 -10.84
CA LEU A 188 3.58 -5.29 -12.15
C LEU A 188 4.47 -6.22 -12.96
N LEU A 189 5.77 -5.91 -13.09
CA LEU A 189 6.72 -6.74 -13.83
C LEU A 189 6.85 -8.13 -13.22
N SER A 190 7.00 -8.20 -11.89
CA SER A 190 7.11 -9.46 -11.17
C SER A 190 5.81 -10.28 -11.23
N SER A 191 4.65 -9.63 -11.38
CA SER A 191 3.36 -10.32 -11.53
C SER A 191 3.19 -11.10 -12.83
N ARG A 192 4.00 -10.81 -13.85
CA ARG A 192 3.97 -11.48 -15.16
C ARG A 192 4.75 -12.79 -15.19
N GLN A 193 5.68 -12.97 -14.25
CA GLN A 193 6.59 -14.14 -14.22
C GLN A 193 5.94 -15.42 -13.66
N LEU A 194 4.65 -15.38 -13.32
CA LEU A 194 3.88 -16.52 -12.78
C LEU A 194 2.88 -17.07 -13.85
N LYS A 195 3.34 -17.26 -15.06
CA LYS A 195 2.62 -18.07 -16.06
C LYS A 195 3.16 -19.48 -16.10
#